data_63aef6a7cb47d7c9cbd580b3ede26b30
#
_entry.id   63aef6a7cb47d7c9cbd580b3ede26b30
#
_cell.length_a   1.000
_cell.length_b   1.000
_cell.length_c   1.000
_cell.angle_alpha   90.00
_cell.angle_beta   90.00
_cell.angle_gamma   90.00
#
_symmetry.space_group_name_H-M   'P 1'
#
loop_
_entity.id
_entity.type
_entity.pdbx_description
1 polymer ?
#
loop_
_entity_poly.entity_id
_entity_poly.type
_entity_poly.pdbx_seq_one_letter_code
_entity_poly.pdbx_strand_id
1 'polypeptide(L)'
;MTSTRVPPARVSRAIERTRHHLFRLHQRAAPPAAAMMELIMGAWIAQTISAAADLGIADVLADGPASGEELARQLNADADALRRMLRALIRVGIFRQRRDGRFELTPLADTLRTDSPMSMAGMARWVGSPQHREHWSHLGDAIRSGTATVPGLRGKPIFEYLADEPELAEIFNAAMTGVSDFAIAPVIAAYDFSCFSTIADIGGGHGRLLAAILESASQTKGVLFDLPQVVAKAPALLRKHQVERRVQIVGGSFFDSAPAGADAYVLKHVIHDWPDEDAVRILRTVRAAAHPGARILLVEFVIPEHARNFHGKWVDLEMLVVADARERTASEYSRLLSQAAFRLDRIVSTVGPISIIEGTAL
;
A
#
# COMPACT_ATOMS: atom_id res chain seq x y z
N MET A 1 13.58 -9.06 18.87
CA MET A 1 12.47 -8.52 18.07
C MET A 1 11.17 -8.93 18.73
N THR A 2 10.44 -8.02 19.33
CA THR A 2 9.13 -8.28 19.94
C THR A 2 8.14 -8.59 18.82
N SER A 3 7.76 -9.85 18.70
CA SER A 3 6.65 -10.28 17.84
C SER A 3 5.41 -9.48 18.24
N THR A 4 5.09 -8.45 17.49
CA THR A 4 3.80 -7.75 17.60
C THR A 4 2.74 -8.77 17.21
N ARG A 5 2.10 -9.39 18.21
CA ARG A 5 1.01 -10.34 17.98
C ARG A 5 -0.09 -9.63 17.22
N VAL A 6 -0.26 -10.00 15.96
CA VAL A 6 -1.36 -9.54 15.12
C VAL A 6 -2.67 -9.99 15.78
N PRO A 7 -3.60 -9.08 16.12
CA PRO A 7 -4.85 -9.47 16.78
C PRO A 7 -5.71 -10.31 15.83
N PRO A 8 -6.64 -11.15 16.33
CA PRO A 8 -7.55 -11.89 15.47
C PRO A 8 -8.39 -10.94 14.58
N ALA A 9 -8.64 -11.30 13.32
CA ALA A 9 -9.39 -10.49 12.34
C ALA A 9 -10.78 -10.04 12.85
N ARG A 10 -11.41 -10.83 13.73
CA ARG A 10 -12.69 -10.44 14.36
C ARG A 10 -12.54 -9.24 15.29
N VAL A 11 -11.44 -9.18 16.06
CA VAL A 11 -11.14 -8.08 16.98
C VAL A 11 -10.83 -6.80 16.20
N SER A 12 -10.02 -6.91 15.16
CA SER A 12 -9.72 -5.77 14.28
C SER A 12 -10.98 -5.20 13.64
N ARG A 13 -11.86 -6.04 13.11
CA ARG A 13 -13.16 -5.59 12.55
C ARG A 13 -14.04 -4.91 13.59
N ALA A 14 -14.05 -5.37 14.85
CA ALA A 14 -14.78 -4.72 15.91
C ALA A 14 -14.20 -3.33 16.22
N ILE A 15 -12.86 -3.21 16.29
CA ILE A 15 -12.17 -1.92 16.48
C ILE A 15 -12.49 -0.96 15.32
N GLU A 16 -12.43 -1.41 14.06
CA GLU A 16 -12.77 -0.58 12.90
C GLU A 16 -14.22 -0.09 12.92
N ARG A 17 -15.16 -0.96 13.28
CA ARG A 17 -16.57 -0.56 13.46
C ARG A 17 -16.72 0.49 14.54
N THR A 18 -16.04 0.33 15.67
CA THR A 18 -16.06 1.30 16.78
C THR A 18 -15.46 2.63 16.34
N ARG A 19 -14.31 2.63 15.68
CA ARG A 19 -13.68 3.84 15.13
C ARG A 19 -14.60 4.55 14.14
N HIS A 20 -15.24 3.81 13.24
CA HIS A 20 -16.21 4.38 12.30
C HIS A 20 -17.40 4.99 13.02
N HIS A 21 -17.95 4.31 14.05
CA HIS A 21 -19.04 4.84 14.83
C HIS A 21 -18.66 6.14 15.54
N LEU A 22 -17.47 6.18 16.15
CA LEU A 22 -16.94 7.39 16.80
C LEU A 22 -16.75 8.53 15.79
N PHE A 23 -16.23 8.24 14.61
CA PHE A 23 -16.10 9.23 13.53
C PHE A 23 -17.46 9.79 13.10
N ARG A 24 -18.47 8.92 12.92
CA ARG A 24 -19.84 9.35 12.59
C ARG A 24 -20.50 10.15 13.73
N LEU A 25 -20.21 9.78 14.98
CA LEU A 25 -20.69 10.54 16.15
C LEU A 25 -20.05 11.92 16.20
N HIS A 26 -18.73 12.01 15.97
CA HIS A 26 -18.01 13.27 15.86
C HIS A 26 -18.64 14.18 14.79
N GLN A 27 -18.92 13.66 13.60
CA GLN A 27 -19.58 14.44 12.53
C GLN A 27 -20.98 14.93 12.93
N ARG A 28 -21.75 14.13 13.67
CA ARG A 28 -23.11 14.49 14.13
C ARG A 28 -23.11 15.47 15.29
N ALA A 29 -22.00 15.59 16.01
CA ALA A 29 -21.88 16.51 17.14
C ALA A 29 -21.71 17.99 16.72
N ALA A 30 -21.47 18.23 15.42
CA ALA A 30 -21.34 19.57 14.84
C ALA A 30 -22.47 19.86 13.84
N PRO A 31 -22.81 21.15 13.59
CA PRO A 31 -23.68 21.50 12.47
C PRO A 31 -23.16 20.94 11.13
N PRO A 32 -24.04 20.49 10.20
CA PRO A 32 -23.60 19.83 8.97
C PRO A 32 -22.57 20.62 8.15
N ALA A 33 -22.73 21.95 8.06
CA ALA A 33 -21.78 22.80 7.36
C ALA A 33 -20.38 22.82 8.01
N ALA A 34 -20.31 22.80 9.34
CA ALA A 34 -19.06 22.75 10.07
C ALA A 34 -18.36 21.39 9.88
N ALA A 35 -19.11 20.29 9.99
CA ALA A 35 -18.57 18.95 9.73
C ALA A 35 -18.10 18.81 8.27
N MET A 36 -18.79 19.38 7.29
CA MET A 36 -18.37 19.40 5.89
C MET A 36 -17.10 20.23 5.70
N MET A 37 -16.98 21.38 6.35
CA MET A 37 -15.78 22.21 6.31
C MET A 37 -14.57 21.45 6.87
N GLU A 38 -14.71 20.71 7.97
CA GLU A 38 -13.63 19.87 8.52
C GLU A 38 -13.16 18.81 7.51
N LEU A 39 -14.07 18.17 6.77
CA LEU A 39 -13.71 17.22 5.73
C LEU A 39 -12.97 17.89 4.56
N ILE A 40 -13.40 19.07 4.11
CA ILE A 40 -12.74 19.84 3.05
C ILE A 40 -11.33 20.25 3.48
N MET A 41 -11.15 20.66 4.73
CA MET A 41 -9.83 21.00 5.29
C MET A 41 -8.89 19.78 5.35
N GLY A 42 -9.39 18.56 5.16
CA GLY A 42 -8.56 17.35 5.02
C GLY A 42 -7.48 17.48 3.93
N ALA A 43 -7.75 18.22 2.85
CA ALA A 43 -6.75 18.51 1.83
C ALA A 43 -5.55 19.32 2.37
N TRP A 44 -5.80 20.29 3.26
CA TRP A 44 -4.74 21.08 3.90
C TRP A 44 -3.97 20.24 4.93
N ILE A 45 -4.66 19.36 5.67
CA ILE A 45 -4.03 18.43 6.61
C ILE A 45 -3.07 17.51 5.85
N ALA A 46 -3.51 16.87 4.76
CA ALA A 46 -2.67 16.00 3.95
C ALA A 46 -1.43 16.73 3.42
N GLN A 47 -1.62 17.95 2.89
CA GLN A 47 -0.51 18.76 2.38
C GLN A 47 0.47 19.20 3.48
N THR A 48 -0.03 19.50 4.69
CA THR A 48 0.82 19.86 5.82
C THR A 48 1.62 18.66 6.35
N ILE A 49 1.03 17.46 6.32
CA ILE A 49 1.73 16.19 6.63
C ILE A 49 2.85 15.94 5.62
N SER A 50 2.56 16.13 4.33
CA SER A 50 3.57 15.99 3.27
C SER A 50 4.74 16.94 3.48
N ALA A 51 4.48 18.22 3.72
CA ALA A 51 5.52 19.20 4.00
C ALA A 51 6.36 18.87 5.25
N ALA A 52 5.73 18.30 6.28
CA ALA A 52 6.45 17.86 7.48
C ALA A 52 7.37 16.65 7.19
N ALA A 53 6.94 15.74 6.32
CA ALA A 53 7.75 14.61 5.87
C ALA A 53 8.90 15.05 4.94
N ASP A 54 8.65 16.01 4.04
CA ASP A 54 9.67 16.56 3.14
C ASP A 54 10.76 17.30 3.92
N LEU A 55 10.37 18.08 4.92
CA LEU A 55 11.31 18.78 5.80
C LEU A 55 12.05 17.85 6.78
N GLY A 56 11.62 16.59 6.96
CA GLY A 56 12.25 15.66 7.89
C GLY A 56 12.06 16.03 9.37
N ILE A 57 10.96 16.70 9.72
CA ILE A 57 10.72 17.17 11.10
C ILE A 57 10.73 16.02 12.10
N ALA A 58 10.12 14.87 11.72
CA ALA A 58 10.08 13.71 12.59
C ALA A 58 11.45 13.07 12.80
N ASP A 59 12.32 13.09 11.79
CA ASP A 59 13.70 12.59 11.90
C ASP A 59 14.52 13.43 12.87
N VAL A 60 14.42 14.77 12.80
CA VAL A 60 15.10 15.66 13.75
C VAL A 60 14.61 15.48 15.18
N LEU A 61 13.30 15.30 15.36
CA LEU A 61 12.70 15.09 16.69
C LEU A 61 12.92 13.68 17.26
N ALA A 62 13.50 12.75 16.48
CA ALA A 62 13.89 11.44 16.97
C ALA A 62 15.00 11.52 18.03
N ASP A 63 15.88 12.52 17.95
CA ASP A 63 16.94 12.75 18.90
C ASP A 63 16.45 13.40 20.21
N GLY A 64 15.19 13.81 20.26
CA GLY A 64 14.55 14.37 21.44
C GLY A 64 13.78 15.67 21.18
N PRO A 65 13.14 16.22 22.22
CA PRO A 65 12.36 17.45 22.10
C PRO A 65 13.23 18.67 21.76
N ALA A 66 12.78 19.49 20.81
CA ALA A 66 13.46 20.70 20.35
C ALA A 66 12.53 21.92 20.34
N SER A 67 13.10 23.11 20.52
CA SER A 67 12.38 24.38 20.35
C SER A 67 12.11 24.68 18.88
N GLY A 68 11.18 25.59 18.60
CA GLY A 68 10.91 26.02 17.21
C GLY A 68 12.12 26.64 16.53
N GLU A 69 12.98 27.35 17.27
CA GLU A 69 14.20 27.95 16.79
C GLU A 69 15.29 26.92 16.49
N GLU A 70 15.41 25.89 17.33
CA GLU A 70 16.35 24.77 17.11
C GLU A 70 15.95 23.98 15.86
N LEU A 71 14.67 23.64 15.72
CA LEU A 71 14.14 22.96 14.54
C LEU A 71 14.34 23.79 13.27
N ALA A 72 14.02 25.09 13.30
CA ALA A 72 14.16 25.97 12.16
C ALA A 72 15.61 26.06 11.66
N ARG A 73 16.58 26.10 12.57
CA ARG A 73 18.01 26.09 12.21
C ARG A 73 18.44 24.78 11.59
N GLN A 74 18.01 23.63 12.15
CA GLN A 74 18.37 22.31 11.62
C GLN A 74 17.74 22.02 10.25
N LEU A 75 16.51 22.52 10.05
CA LEU A 75 15.74 22.32 8.83
C LEU A 75 15.94 23.41 7.78
N ASN A 76 16.78 24.41 8.07
CA ASN A 76 16.95 25.59 7.23
C ASN A 76 15.61 26.26 6.85
N ALA A 77 14.74 26.45 7.84
CA ALA A 77 13.38 26.95 7.68
C ALA A 77 13.16 28.26 8.49
N ASP A 78 12.14 29.03 8.11
CA ASP A 78 11.70 30.17 8.90
C ASP A 78 11.02 29.69 10.19
N ALA A 79 11.45 30.25 11.33
CA ALA A 79 11.00 29.80 12.65
C ALA A 79 9.52 30.11 12.93
N ASP A 80 8.99 31.21 12.40
CA ASP A 80 7.56 31.56 12.58
C ASP A 80 6.67 30.69 11.71
N ALA A 81 7.01 30.53 10.44
CA ALA A 81 6.30 29.66 9.52
C ALA A 81 6.28 28.20 10.01
N LEU A 82 7.43 27.70 10.50
CA LEU A 82 7.53 26.35 11.07
C LEU A 82 6.63 26.20 12.32
N ARG A 83 6.65 27.17 13.23
CA ARG A 83 5.75 27.14 14.42
C ARG A 83 4.27 27.14 14.02
N ARG A 84 3.87 27.90 13.01
CA ARG A 84 2.50 27.93 12.50
C ARG A 84 2.10 26.55 11.95
N MET A 85 2.96 25.91 11.19
CA MET A 85 2.73 24.56 10.66
C MET A 85 2.62 23.53 11.79
N LEU A 86 3.55 23.55 12.76
CA LEU A 86 3.51 22.62 13.91
C LEU A 86 2.24 22.79 14.75
N ARG A 87 1.74 24.02 14.96
CA ARG A 87 0.45 24.25 15.65
C ARG A 87 -0.72 23.59 14.91
N ALA A 88 -0.73 23.64 13.57
CA ALA A 88 -1.75 22.97 12.77
C ALA A 88 -1.68 21.45 12.93
N LEU A 89 -0.48 20.87 12.92
CA LEU A 89 -0.25 19.43 13.08
C LEU A 89 -0.55 18.93 14.51
N ILE A 90 -0.31 19.77 15.53
CA ILE A 90 -0.70 19.48 16.93
C ILE A 90 -2.22 19.33 17.06
N ARG A 91 -3.02 20.17 16.36
CA ARG A 91 -4.49 20.07 16.38
C ARG A 91 -4.98 18.66 15.97
N VAL A 92 -4.27 18.00 15.06
CA VAL A 92 -4.62 16.65 14.59
C VAL A 92 -3.78 15.55 15.26
N GLY A 93 -3.03 15.88 16.32
CA GLY A 93 -2.32 14.91 17.17
C GLY A 93 -1.02 14.37 16.59
N ILE A 94 -0.47 14.97 15.50
CA ILE A 94 0.74 14.47 14.86
C ILE A 94 1.98 14.81 15.68
N PHE A 95 2.11 16.04 16.16
CA PHE A 95 3.16 16.42 17.10
C PHE A 95 2.56 16.84 18.42
N ARG A 96 3.40 17.02 19.45
CA ARG A 96 3.00 17.56 20.74
C ARG A 96 3.94 18.68 21.17
N GLN A 97 3.42 19.73 21.80
CA GLN A 97 4.21 20.74 22.46
C GLN A 97 4.20 20.52 23.97
N ARG A 98 5.38 20.49 24.57
CA ARG A 98 5.57 20.36 26.01
C ARG A 98 5.28 21.69 26.73
N ARG A 99 5.19 21.64 28.06
CA ARG A 99 4.98 22.86 28.89
C ARG A 99 6.15 23.84 28.82
N ASP A 100 7.35 23.34 28.52
CA ASP A 100 8.57 24.14 28.33
C ASP A 100 8.66 24.78 26.91
N GLY A 101 7.61 24.61 26.08
CA GLY A 101 7.54 25.15 24.73
C GLY A 101 8.18 24.29 23.64
N ARG A 102 8.92 23.23 23.99
CA ARG A 102 9.56 22.32 23.03
C ARG A 102 8.55 21.41 22.36
N PHE A 103 8.83 21.07 21.10
CA PHE A 103 8.06 20.11 20.32
C PHE A 103 8.67 18.70 20.46
N GLU A 104 7.82 17.68 20.41
CA GLU A 104 8.23 16.28 20.50
C GLU A 104 7.35 15.38 19.64
N LEU A 105 7.85 14.17 19.35
CA LEU A 105 7.11 13.13 18.63
C LEU A 105 5.92 12.63 19.45
N THR A 106 4.85 12.32 18.74
CA THR A 106 3.80 11.40 19.20
C THR A 106 4.01 10.03 18.52
N PRO A 107 3.35 8.95 18.95
CA PRO A 107 3.36 7.69 18.21
C PRO A 107 2.89 7.83 16.75
N LEU A 108 2.03 8.82 16.46
CA LEU A 108 1.58 9.12 15.10
C LEU A 108 2.70 9.79 14.30
N ALA A 109 3.38 10.79 14.87
CA ALA A 109 4.51 11.45 14.23
C ALA A 109 5.72 10.51 14.01
N ASP A 110 5.94 9.53 14.89
CA ASP A 110 7.01 8.53 14.74
C ASP A 110 6.87 7.73 13.44
N THR A 111 5.66 7.56 12.90
CA THR A 111 5.46 6.95 11.59
C THR A 111 5.89 7.82 10.41
N LEU A 112 6.20 9.10 10.60
CA LEU A 112 6.76 9.98 9.58
C LEU A 112 8.29 9.99 9.56
N ARG A 113 8.95 9.27 10.46
CA ARG A 113 10.40 9.09 10.39
C ARG A 113 10.78 8.19 9.21
N THR A 114 11.88 8.52 8.57
CA THR A 114 12.39 7.74 7.42
C THR A 114 12.90 6.36 7.82
N ASP A 115 13.40 6.20 9.05
CA ASP A 115 13.92 4.95 9.62
C ASP A 115 12.89 4.16 10.45
N SER A 116 11.64 4.64 10.54
CA SER A 116 10.58 3.92 11.24
C SER A 116 10.29 2.57 10.56
N PRO A 117 10.13 1.47 11.32
CA PRO A 117 9.78 0.16 10.74
C PRO A 117 8.48 0.15 9.93
N MET A 118 7.59 1.11 10.20
CA MET A 118 6.32 1.30 9.50
C MET A 118 6.22 2.75 9.00
N SER A 119 7.23 3.20 8.26
CA SER A 119 7.29 4.59 7.78
C SER A 119 6.18 4.90 6.79
N MET A 120 5.45 5.97 7.06
CA MET A 120 4.48 6.59 6.16
C MET A 120 5.03 7.84 5.46
N ALA A 121 6.32 8.18 5.66
CA ALA A 121 6.94 9.34 5.05
C ALA A 121 6.87 9.31 3.52
N GLY A 122 7.16 8.14 2.90
CA GLY A 122 7.03 7.95 1.46
C GLY A 122 5.61 8.22 0.96
N MET A 123 4.60 7.66 1.64
CA MET A 123 3.19 7.87 1.28
C MET A 123 2.77 9.34 1.46
N ALA A 124 3.20 9.98 2.54
CA ALA A 124 2.93 11.40 2.76
C ALA A 124 3.50 12.27 1.64
N ARG A 125 4.75 12.01 1.23
CA ARG A 125 5.41 12.71 0.11
C ARG A 125 4.72 12.43 -1.22
N TRP A 126 4.35 11.17 -1.50
CA TRP A 126 3.66 10.80 -2.74
C TRP A 126 2.33 11.54 -2.88
N VAL A 127 1.43 11.39 -1.90
CA VAL A 127 0.10 12.02 -1.92
C VAL A 127 0.18 13.54 -1.98
N GLY A 128 1.17 14.14 -1.33
CA GLY A 128 1.37 15.59 -1.33
C GLY A 128 2.23 16.13 -2.48
N SER A 129 2.80 15.29 -3.33
CA SER A 129 3.61 15.74 -4.47
C SER A 129 2.80 16.62 -5.43
N PRO A 130 3.43 17.61 -6.07
CA PRO A 130 2.74 18.47 -7.03
C PRO A 130 2.05 17.67 -8.13
N GLN A 131 2.72 16.63 -8.64
CA GLN A 131 2.23 15.80 -9.73
C GLN A 131 0.98 15.00 -9.31
N HIS A 132 1.04 14.31 -8.17
CA HIS A 132 -0.09 13.53 -7.66
C HIS A 132 -1.31 14.42 -7.36
N ARG A 133 -1.10 15.60 -6.79
CA ARG A 133 -2.18 16.56 -6.55
C ARG A 133 -2.80 17.08 -7.86
N GLU A 134 -1.99 17.29 -8.89
CA GLU A 134 -2.48 17.66 -10.21
C GLU A 134 -3.36 16.53 -10.78
N HIS A 135 -2.93 15.28 -10.71
CA HIS A 135 -3.74 14.13 -11.13
C HIS A 135 -5.12 14.13 -10.45
N TRP A 136 -5.15 14.27 -9.13
CA TRP A 136 -6.39 14.30 -8.34
C TRP A 136 -7.25 15.55 -8.59
N SER A 137 -6.67 16.66 -9.01
CA SER A 137 -7.44 17.86 -9.37
C SER A 137 -8.37 17.63 -10.58
N HIS A 138 -8.07 16.61 -11.39
CA HIS A 138 -8.85 16.17 -12.54
C HIS A 138 -9.81 15.00 -12.24
N LEU A 139 -10.02 14.63 -10.97
CA LEU A 139 -10.95 13.55 -10.60
C LEU A 139 -12.35 13.75 -11.22
N GLY A 140 -12.84 15.01 -11.29
CA GLY A 140 -14.12 15.31 -11.90
C GLY A 140 -14.20 14.93 -13.39
N ASP A 141 -13.10 15.03 -14.11
CA ASP A 141 -13.01 14.65 -15.52
C ASP A 141 -12.92 13.12 -15.65
N ALA A 142 -12.15 12.43 -14.80
CA ALA A 142 -12.14 10.98 -14.73
C ALA A 142 -13.52 10.38 -14.45
N ILE A 143 -14.30 10.98 -13.55
CA ILE A 143 -15.68 10.55 -13.26
C ILE A 143 -16.61 10.74 -14.46
N ARG A 144 -16.43 11.78 -15.26
CA ARG A 144 -17.27 12.02 -16.45
C ARG A 144 -16.91 11.12 -17.63
N SER A 145 -15.61 10.87 -17.83
CA SER A 145 -15.12 10.09 -18.98
C SER A 145 -15.05 8.59 -18.70
N GLY A 146 -14.89 8.19 -17.43
CA GLY A 146 -14.59 6.81 -17.06
C GLY A 146 -13.16 6.39 -17.40
N THR A 147 -12.24 7.37 -17.67
CA THR A 147 -10.84 7.12 -18.05
C THR A 147 -9.89 7.79 -17.08
N ALA A 148 -8.67 7.24 -16.94
CA ALA A 148 -7.64 7.78 -16.07
C ALA A 148 -7.17 9.17 -16.51
N THR A 149 -6.79 10.01 -15.55
CA THR A 149 -6.30 11.36 -15.82
C THR A 149 -4.84 11.38 -16.27
N VAL A 150 -4.02 10.47 -15.73
CA VAL A 150 -2.57 10.47 -15.96
C VAL A 150 -2.20 10.32 -17.43
N PRO A 151 -2.74 9.38 -18.20
CA PRO A 151 -2.40 9.28 -19.62
C PRO A 151 -2.74 10.55 -20.41
N GLY A 152 -3.87 11.20 -20.10
CA GLY A 152 -4.27 12.45 -20.74
C GLY A 152 -3.36 13.63 -20.38
N LEU A 153 -2.91 13.72 -19.13
CA LEU A 153 -2.04 14.80 -18.64
C LEU A 153 -0.57 14.62 -19.01
N ARG A 154 -0.09 13.38 -19.04
CA ARG A 154 1.34 13.04 -19.19
C ARG A 154 1.68 12.47 -20.56
N GLY A 155 0.67 12.14 -21.39
CA GLY A 155 0.86 11.53 -22.71
C GLY A 155 1.27 10.06 -22.67
N LYS A 156 1.33 9.43 -21.50
CA LYS A 156 1.75 8.05 -21.28
C LYS A 156 1.19 7.47 -19.96
N PRO A 157 1.12 6.13 -19.82
CA PRO A 157 0.73 5.47 -18.58
C PRO A 157 1.65 5.83 -17.40
N ILE A 158 1.13 5.69 -16.16
CA ILE A 158 1.83 6.12 -14.93
C ILE A 158 3.22 5.51 -14.79
N PHE A 159 3.39 4.22 -15.04
CA PHE A 159 4.68 3.55 -14.86
C PHE A 159 5.73 4.00 -15.90
N GLU A 160 5.31 4.31 -17.13
CA GLU A 160 6.17 4.91 -18.14
C GLU A 160 6.52 6.37 -17.80
N TYR A 161 5.56 7.11 -17.27
CA TYR A 161 5.80 8.48 -16.79
C TYR A 161 6.80 8.49 -15.64
N LEU A 162 6.65 7.61 -14.65
CA LEU A 162 7.59 7.49 -13.53
C LEU A 162 9.01 7.09 -13.98
N ALA A 163 9.15 6.31 -15.06
CA ALA A 163 10.47 5.95 -15.57
C ALA A 163 11.27 7.16 -16.09
N ASP A 164 10.59 8.22 -16.52
CA ASP A 164 11.19 9.47 -17.00
C ASP A 164 11.39 10.52 -15.88
N GLU A 165 10.84 10.27 -14.68
CA GLU A 165 10.87 11.18 -13.53
C GLU A 165 11.55 10.50 -12.32
N PRO A 166 12.90 10.38 -12.30
CA PRO A 166 13.61 9.56 -11.30
C PRO A 166 13.32 9.97 -9.84
N GLU A 167 13.26 11.27 -9.53
CA GLU A 167 12.98 11.75 -8.17
C GLU A 167 11.55 11.37 -7.73
N LEU A 168 10.57 11.52 -8.62
CA LEU A 168 9.19 11.12 -8.35
C LEU A 168 9.06 9.61 -8.21
N ALA A 169 9.80 8.85 -9.03
CA ALA A 169 9.86 7.39 -8.95
C ALA A 169 10.43 6.92 -7.60
N GLU A 170 11.44 7.59 -7.05
CA GLU A 170 11.95 7.28 -5.71
C GLU A 170 10.91 7.51 -4.63
N ILE A 171 10.17 8.63 -4.68
CA ILE A 171 9.08 8.93 -3.74
C ILE A 171 7.97 7.87 -3.87
N PHE A 172 7.55 7.53 -5.09
CA PHE A 172 6.56 6.50 -5.35
C PHE A 172 7.01 5.13 -4.80
N ASN A 173 8.23 4.71 -5.09
CA ASN A 173 8.77 3.44 -4.63
C ASN A 173 8.85 3.37 -3.09
N ALA A 174 9.22 4.47 -2.43
CA ALA A 174 9.22 4.56 -0.97
C ALA A 174 7.79 4.46 -0.41
N ALA A 175 6.80 5.09 -1.05
CA ALA A 175 5.39 5.00 -0.69
C ALA A 175 4.87 3.56 -0.80
N MET A 176 5.11 2.90 -1.93
CA MET A 176 4.68 1.52 -2.17
C MET A 176 5.35 0.53 -1.23
N THR A 177 6.62 0.76 -0.88
CA THR A 177 7.34 -0.04 0.11
C THR A 177 6.66 0.05 1.49
N GLY A 178 6.36 1.26 1.97
CA GLY A 178 5.70 1.47 3.27
C GLY A 178 4.32 0.79 3.34
N VAL A 179 3.51 0.94 2.29
CA VAL A 179 2.19 0.26 2.21
C VAL A 179 2.32 -1.25 2.15
N SER A 180 3.31 -1.75 1.39
CA SER A 180 3.58 -3.19 1.29
C SER A 180 3.93 -3.78 2.65
N ASP A 181 4.79 -3.11 3.43
CA ASP A 181 5.20 -3.56 4.77
C ASP A 181 4.03 -3.64 5.74
N PHE A 182 3.10 -2.69 5.67
CA PHE A 182 1.89 -2.71 6.48
C PHE A 182 0.99 -3.93 6.19
N ALA A 183 1.01 -4.43 4.95
CA ALA A 183 0.19 -5.56 4.52
C ALA A 183 0.77 -6.95 4.89
N ILE A 184 2.10 -7.08 5.00
CA ILE A 184 2.77 -8.38 5.08
C ILE A 184 2.41 -9.15 6.35
N ALA A 185 2.58 -8.57 7.53
CA ALA A 185 2.31 -9.27 8.78
C ALA A 185 0.85 -9.77 8.91
N PRO A 186 -0.18 -8.97 8.53
CA PRO A 186 -1.55 -9.45 8.42
C PRO A 186 -1.76 -10.65 7.48
N VAL A 187 -1.08 -10.66 6.32
CA VAL A 187 -1.18 -11.75 5.35
C VAL A 187 -0.57 -13.04 5.90
N ILE A 188 0.64 -12.96 6.46
CA ILE A 188 1.31 -14.12 7.07
C ILE A 188 0.52 -14.68 8.24
N ALA A 189 -0.12 -13.84 9.06
CA ALA A 189 -0.91 -14.29 10.20
C ALA A 189 -2.27 -14.92 9.79
N ALA A 190 -2.77 -14.63 8.58
CA ALA A 190 -4.08 -15.08 8.12
C ALA A 190 -4.05 -16.38 7.32
N TYR A 191 -2.88 -16.78 6.80
CA TYR A 191 -2.79 -17.92 5.87
C TYR A 191 -1.57 -18.80 6.17
N ASP A 192 -1.79 -20.10 6.16
CA ASP A 192 -0.72 -21.10 6.32
C ASP A 192 -0.09 -21.43 4.97
N PHE A 193 1.10 -20.85 4.75
CA PHE A 193 1.89 -21.08 3.54
C PHE A 193 2.74 -22.35 3.59
N SER A 194 2.86 -23.00 4.75
CA SER A 194 3.70 -24.21 4.92
C SER A 194 3.15 -25.46 4.20
N CYS A 195 1.90 -25.40 3.75
CA CYS A 195 1.27 -26.47 2.98
C CYS A 195 1.80 -26.58 1.54
N PHE A 196 2.60 -25.62 1.07
CA PHE A 196 3.17 -25.60 -0.27
C PHE A 196 4.66 -25.91 -0.26
N SER A 197 5.10 -26.78 -1.19
CA SER A 197 6.54 -27.05 -1.38
C SER A 197 7.23 -25.92 -2.11
N THR A 198 6.54 -25.32 -3.12
CA THR A 198 7.08 -24.22 -3.93
C THR A 198 6.01 -23.14 -4.14
N ILE A 199 6.38 -21.88 -3.90
CA ILE A 199 5.53 -20.71 -4.13
C ILE A 199 6.22 -19.80 -5.14
N ALA A 200 5.48 -19.37 -6.18
CA ALA A 200 5.90 -18.34 -7.10
C ALA A 200 5.23 -17.00 -6.74
N ASP A 201 6.04 -15.97 -6.49
CA ASP A 201 5.61 -14.58 -6.24
C ASP A 201 5.71 -13.82 -7.57
N ILE A 202 4.56 -13.59 -8.20
CA ILE A 202 4.42 -12.99 -9.52
C ILE A 202 4.20 -11.49 -9.40
N GLY A 203 5.06 -10.67 -10.00
CA GLY A 203 5.10 -9.24 -9.73
C GLY A 203 5.60 -8.98 -8.30
N GLY A 204 6.52 -9.81 -7.81
CA GLY A 204 6.94 -9.83 -6.41
C GLY A 204 7.89 -8.69 -6.02
N GLY A 205 8.26 -7.81 -6.95
CA GLY A 205 9.16 -6.68 -6.70
C GLY A 205 10.53 -7.15 -6.21
N HIS A 206 10.95 -6.63 -5.06
CA HIS A 206 12.21 -7.04 -4.43
C HIS A 206 12.08 -8.31 -3.55
N GLY A 207 10.91 -8.96 -3.52
CA GLY A 207 10.69 -10.23 -2.81
C GLY A 207 10.36 -10.10 -1.33
N ARG A 208 9.84 -8.95 -0.86
CA ARG A 208 9.53 -8.75 0.59
C ARG A 208 8.43 -9.69 1.10
N LEU A 209 7.35 -9.87 0.33
CA LEU A 209 6.29 -10.82 0.70
C LEU A 209 6.83 -12.25 0.66
N LEU A 210 7.53 -12.62 -0.41
CA LEU A 210 8.12 -13.95 -0.53
C LEU A 210 9.09 -14.24 0.62
N ALA A 211 9.94 -13.29 0.99
CA ALA A 211 10.85 -13.46 2.14
C ALA A 211 10.08 -13.74 3.43
N ALA A 212 9.03 -12.99 3.74
CA ALA A 212 8.21 -13.18 4.92
C ALA A 212 7.45 -14.54 4.90
N ILE A 213 6.96 -14.96 3.73
CA ILE A 213 6.36 -16.29 3.54
C ILE A 213 7.40 -17.37 3.88
N LEU A 214 8.60 -17.28 3.33
CA LEU A 214 9.65 -18.28 3.55
C LEU A 214 10.20 -18.27 4.98
N GLU A 215 10.21 -17.14 5.67
CA GLU A 215 10.51 -17.08 7.12
C GLU A 215 9.46 -17.84 7.93
N SER A 216 8.17 -17.74 7.57
CA SER A 216 7.09 -18.44 8.25
C SER A 216 6.98 -19.94 7.89
N ALA A 217 7.46 -20.31 6.69
CA ALA A 217 7.39 -21.65 6.11
C ALA A 217 8.80 -22.17 5.78
N SER A 218 9.48 -22.77 6.75
CA SER A 218 10.92 -23.10 6.70
C SER A 218 11.29 -24.12 5.61
N GLN A 219 10.37 -24.97 5.18
CA GLN A 219 10.59 -26.00 4.15
C GLN A 219 10.20 -25.57 2.75
N THR A 220 9.45 -24.47 2.62
CA THR A 220 8.96 -23.96 1.36
C THR A 220 10.09 -23.31 0.56
N LYS A 221 10.11 -23.53 -0.77
CA LYS A 221 10.96 -22.84 -1.73
C LYS A 221 10.19 -21.72 -2.40
N GLY A 222 10.89 -20.69 -2.86
CA GLY A 222 10.30 -19.55 -3.54
C GLY A 222 10.84 -19.37 -4.97
N VAL A 223 9.97 -18.88 -5.85
CA VAL A 223 10.36 -18.32 -7.14
C VAL A 223 9.92 -16.86 -7.13
N LEU A 224 10.87 -15.93 -7.21
CA LEU A 224 10.59 -14.52 -7.35
C LEU A 224 10.57 -14.17 -8.82
N PHE A 225 9.46 -13.63 -9.30
CA PHE A 225 9.26 -13.27 -10.70
C PHE A 225 8.80 -11.82 -10.83
N ASP A 226 9.55 -11.03 -11.55
CA ASP A 226 9.25 -9.64 -11.91
C ASP A 226 10.13 -9.21 -13.10
N LEU A 227 9.96 -7.98 -13.58
CA LEU A 227 10.79 -7.42 -14.64
C LEU A 227 12.30 -7.52 -14.28
N PRO A 228 13.19 -7.81 -15.25
CA PRO A 228 14.60 -8.05 -14.98
C PRO A 228 15.28 -6.94 -14.17
N GLN A 229 14.98 -5.66 -14.46
CA GLN A 229 15.53 -4.51 -13.75
C GLN A 229 15.02 -4.40 -12.31
N VAL A 230 13.84 -4.95 -11.99
CA VAL A 230 13.24 -4.97 -10.66
C VAL A 230 13.88 -6.06 -9.81
N VAL A 231 13.89 -7.29 -10.30
CA VAL A 231 14.45 -8.45 -9.55
C VAL A 231 15.96 -8.36 -9.36
N ALA A 232 16.67 -7.58 -10.18
CA ALA A 232 18.10 -7.33 -10.00
C ALA A 232 18.46 -6.75 -8.63
N LYS A 233 17.52 -6.06 -7.97
CA LYS A 233 17.69 -5.46 -6.63
C LYS A 233 17.31 -6.42 -5.49
N ALA A 234 16.69 -7.55 -5.78
CA ALA A 234 16.18 -8.49 -4.76
C ALA A 234 17.25 -9.20 -3.91
N PRO A 235 18.47 -9.56 -4.42
CA PRO A 235 19.43 -10.37 -3.67
C PRO A 235 19.83 -9.79 -2.32
N ALA A 236 19.93 -8.47 -2.21
CA ALA A 236 20.30 -7.81 -0.95
C ALA A 236 19.23 -8.02 0.14
N LEU A 237 17.96 -7.90 -0.22
CA LEU A 237 16.82 -8.10 0.67
C LEU A 237 16.71 -9.58 1.07
N LEU A 238 16.81 -10.49 0.14
CA LEU A 238 16.71 -11.93 0.39
C LEU A 238 17.82 -12.42 1.34
N ARG A 239 19.06 -11.91 1.20
CA ARG A 239 20.16 -12.16 2.15
C ARG A 239 19.88 -11.60 3.54
N LYS A 240 19.36 -10.37 3.63
CA LYS A 240 18.98 -9.75 4.91
C LYS A 240 17.99 -10.62 5.69
N HIS A 241 17.05 -11.27 4.98
CA HIS A 241 16.07 -12.19 5.52
C HIS A 241 16.54 -13.66 5.60
N GLN A 242 17.78 -13.95 5.19
CA GLN A 242 18.41 -15.29 5.23
C GLN A 242 17.62 -16.37 4.45
N VAL A 243 16.93 -15.99 3.37
CA VAL A 243 16.11 -16.88 2.54
C VAL A 243 16.66 -17.08 1.11
N GLU A 244 17.76 -16.42 0.75
CA GLU A 244 18.30 -16.41 -0.61
C GLU A 244 18.58 -17.81 -1.17
N ARG A 245 18.99 -18.77 -0.32
CA ARG A 245 19.26 -20.16 -0.72
C ARG A 245 18.03 -20.96 -1.11
N ARG A 246 16.85 -20.45 -0.75
CA ARG A 246 15.55 -21.08 -1.05
C ARG A 246 14.79 -20.34 -2.13
N VAL A 247 15.37 -19.28 -2.74
CA VAL A 247 14.70 -18.45 -3.74
C VAL A 247 15.41 -18.57 -5.07
N GLN A 248 14.66 -18.94 -6.11
CA GLN A 248 15.03 -18.76 -7.49
C GLN A 248 14.53 -17.39 -7.97
N ILE A 249 15.41 -16.57 -8.54
CA ILE A 249 15.05 -15.26 -9.13
C ILE A 249 14.92 -15.45 -10.64
N VAL A 250 13.77 -15.03 -11.19
CA VAL A 250 13.46 -15.13 -12.62
C VAL A 250 12.99 -13.76 -13.11
N GLY A 251 13.65 -13.22 -14.13
CA GLY A 251 13.25 -11.97 -14.79
C GLY A 251 12.33 -12.25 -15.97
N GLY A 252 11.21 -11.50 -16.07
CA GLY A 252 10.26 -11.61 -17.17
C GLY A 252 9.02 -10.75 -16.98
N SER A 253 8.14 -10.76 -17.99
CA SER A 253 6.84 -10.08 -17.93
C SER A 253 5.73 -11.11 -17.73
N PHE A 254 4.85 -10.87 -16.77
CA PHE A 254 3.66 -11.70 -16.53
C PHE A 254 2.62 -11.62 -17.66
N PHE A 255 2.79 -10.70 -18.61
CA PHE A 255 2.01 -10.69 -19.85
C PHE A 255 2.48 -11.73 -20.87
N ASP A 256 3.75 -12.16 -20.76
CA ASP A 256 4.37 -13.05 -21.74
C ASP A 256 4.51 -14.49 -21.20
N SER A 257 4.92 -14.62 -19.92
CA SER A 257 5.13 -15.91 -19.28
C SER A 257 5.04 -15.84 -17.76
N ALA A 258 4.93 -17.02 -17.13
CA ALA A 258 5.09 -17.18 -15.68
C ALA A 258 5.94 -18.42 -15.39
N PRO A 259 6.68 -18.48 -14.27
CA PRO A 259 7.44 -19.66 -13.88
C PRO A 259 6.54 -20.88 -13.69
N ALA A 260 6.90 -22.01 -14.27
CA ALA A 260 6.14 -23.26 -14.11
C ALA A 260 6.57 -24.04 -12.87
N GLY A 261 5.70 -24.97 -12.42
CA GLY A 261 6.03 -25.97 -11.39
C GLY A 261 5.86 -25.52 -9.95
N ALA A 262 5.23 -24.37 -9.71
CA ALA A 262 4.85 -23.97 -8.35
C ALA A 262 3.50 -24.59 -7.92
N ASP A 263 3.38 -24.91 -6.64
CA ASP A 263 2.14 -25.37 -6.02
C ASP A 263 1.16 -24.22 -5.77
N ALA A 264 1.72 -23.01 -5.56
CA ALA A 264 0.95 -21.77 -5.41
C ALA A 264 1.61 -20.60 -6.12
N TYR A 265 0.76 -19.75 -6.69
CA TYR A 265 1.11 -18.49 -7.34
C TYR A 265 0.52 -17.34 -6.55
N VAL A 266 1.36 -16.46 -6.02
CA VAL A 266 0.96 -15.30 -5.24
C VAL A 266 1.09 -14.06 -6.11
N LEU A 267 0.05 -13.23 -6.17
CA LEU A 267 0.05 -11.91 -6.80
C LEU A 267 -0.46 -10.91 -5.77
N LYS A 268 0.40 -9.98 -5.32
CA LYS A 268 0.03 -8.96 -4.34
C LYS A 268 0.04 -7.58 -4.97
N HIS A 269 -1.12 -6.92 -4.97
CA HIS A 269 -1.29 -5.60 -5.61
C HIS A 269 -0.81 -5.60 -7.07
N VAL A 270 -1.26 -6.60 -7.84
CA VAL A 270 -0.95 -6.74 -9.26
C VAL A 270 -2.22 -6.61 -10.08
N ILE A 271 -3.26 -7.38 -9.73
CA ILE A 271 -4.48 -7.46 -10.54
C ILE A 271 -5.28 -6.16 -10.50
N HIS A 272 -5.19 -5.40 -9.43
CA HIS A 272 -5.89 -4.13 -9.29
C HIS A 272 -5.33 -3.02 -10.21
N ASP A 273 -4.06 -3.12 -10.64
CA ASP A 273 -3.41 -2.14 -11.51
C ASP A 273 -3.88 -2.19 -12.98
N TRP A 274 -4.71 -3.19 -13.32
CA TRP A 274 -5.03 -3.51 -14.70
C TRP A 274 -6.55 -3.54 -14.96
N PRO A 275 -7.02 -3.08 -16.13
CA PRO A 275 -8.39 -3.29 -16.57
C PRO A 275 -8.71 -4.79 -16.70
N ASP A 276 -9.99 -5.16 -16.73
CA ASP A 276 -10.42 -6.56 -16.66
C ASP A 276 -9.81 -7.45 -17.76
N GLU A 277 -9.63 -6.93 -18.98
CA GLU A 277 -9.05 -7.66 -20.10
C GLU A 277 -7.59 -8.05 -19.82
N ASP A 278 -6.78 -7.09 -19.37
CA ASP A 278 -5.37 -7.32 -19.03
C ASP A 278 -5.23 -8.18 -17.77
N ALA A 279 -6.07 -7.95 -16.76
CA ALA A 279 -6.14 -8.78 -15.56
C ALA A 279 -6.40 -10.27 -15.92
N VAL A 280 -7.35 -10.54 -16.82
CA VAL A 280 -7.62 -11.90 -17.32
C VAL A 280 -6.44 -12.45 -18.12
N ARG A 281 -5.77 -11.63 -18.92
CA ARG A 281 -4.57 -12.03 -19.67
C ARG A 281 -3.46 -12.47 -18.73
N ILE A 282 -3.16 -11.69 -17.68
CA ILE A 282 -2.18 -12.04 -16.64
C ILE A 282 -2.55 -13.37 -15.98
N LEU A 283 -3.81 -13.50 -15.55
CA LEU A 283 -4.29 -14.72 -14.91
C LEU A 283 -4.19 -15.96 -15.84
N ARG A 284 -4.45 -15.80 -17.14
CA ARG A 284 -4.29 -16.88 -18.14
C ARG A 284 -2.83 -17.28 -18.31
N THR A 285 -1.91 -16.31 -18.29
CA THR A 285 -0.45 -16.58 -18.35
C THR A 285 -0.02 -17.40 -17.13
N VAL A 286 -0.47 -17.01 -15.93
CA VAL A 286 -0.22 -17.80 -14.71
C VAL A 286 -0.89 -19.18 -14.79
N ARG A 287 -2.12 -19.28 -15.34
CA ARG A 287 -2.83 -20.55 -15.49
C ARG A 287 -2.09 -21.51 -16.42
N ALA A 288 -1.49 -21.00 -17.49
CA ALA A 288 -0.72 -21.82 -18.43
C ALA A 288 0.55 -22.44 -17.79
N ALA A 289 1.13 -21.78 -16.81
CA ALA A 289 2.29 -22.27 -16.04
C ALA A 289 1.88 -23.18 -14.86
N ALA A 290 0.65 -23.05 -14.36
CA ALA A 290 0.15 -23.78 -13.20
C ALA A 290 -0.29 -25.19 -13.60
N HIS A 291 0.11 -26.19 -12.82
CA HIS A 291 -0.44 -27.55 -12.96
C HIS A 291 -1.90 -27.59 -12.47
N PRO A 292 -2.73 -28.55 -12.93
CA PRO A 292 -4.08 -28.75 -12.39
C PRO A 292 -4.04 -28.93 -10.87
N GLY A 293 -4.89 -28.21 -10.16
CA GLY A 293 -4.93 -28.21 -8.69
C GLY A 293 -3.98 -27.23 -8.01
N ALA A 294 -3.07 -26.58 -8.72
CA ALA A 294 -2.24 -25.49 -8.16
C ALA A 294 -3.11 -24.35 -7.64
N ARG A 295 -2.64 -23.65 -6.62
CA ARG A 295 -3.36 -22.54 -6.02
C ARG A 295 -2.95 -21.20 -6.64
N ILE A 296 -3.93 -20.31 -6.78
CA ILE A 296 -3.68 -18.89 -7.00
C ILE A 296 -4.13 -18.11 -5.76
N LEU A 297 -3.29 -17.18 -5.29
CA LEU A 297 -3.50 -16.37 -4.11
C LEU A 297 -3.36 -14.91 -4.50
N LEU A 298 -4.49 -14.23 -4.76
CA LEU A 298 -4.49 -12.80 -5.01
C LEU A 298 -4.58 -12.07 -3.67
N VAL A 299 -3.61 -11.23 -3.38
CA VAL A 299 -3.53 -10.46 -2.13
C VAL A 299 -3.93 -9.01 -2.44
N GLU A 300 -5.22 -8.71 -2.32
CA GLU A 300 -5.86 -7.50 -2.86
C GLU A 300 -6.90 -6.92 -1.90
N PHE A 301 -7.35 -5.71 -2.17
CA PHE A 301 -8.58 -5.20 -1.57
C PHE A 301 -9.78 -5.92 -2.19
N VAL A 302 -10.74 -6.27 -1.35
CA VAL A 302 -12.04 -6.81 -1.82
C VAL A 302 -13.11 -5.83 -1.39
N ILE A 303 -13.67 -5.07 -2.33
CA ILE A 303 -14.71 -4.06 -2.05
C ILE A 303 -15.98 -4.78 -1.58
N PRO A 304 -16.45 -4.50 -0.36
CA PRO A 304 -17.71 -5.08 0.11
C PRO A 304 -18.90 -4.34 -0.51
N GLU A 305 -19.86 -5.08 -1.07
CA GLU A 305 -21.02 -4.52 -1.77
C GLU A 305 -21.84 -3.53 -0.92
N HIS A 306 -21.95 -3.80 0.39
CA HIS A 306 -22.83 -3.05 1.28
C HIS A 306 -22.13 -2.38 2.46
N ALA A 307 -20.82 -2.50 2.61
CA ALA A 307 -20.11 -1.89 3.73
C ALA A 307 -19.99 -0.38 3.55
N ARG A 308 -20.42 0.37 4.58
CA ARG A 308 -20.32 1.83 4.61
C ARG A 308 -18.90 2.33 4.86
N ASN A 309 -18.07 1.52 5.55
CA ASN A 309 -16.72 1.87 5.95
C ASN A 309 -15.72 0.85 5.39
N PHE A 310 -14.94 1.26 4.40
CA PHE A 310 -13.87 0.45 3.85
C PHE A 310 -12.85 1.37 3.13
N HIS A 311 -11.60 1.34 3.55
CA HIS A 311 -10.54 2.21 3.03
C HIS A 311 -10.22 1.96 1.56
N GLY A 312 -10.34 0.72 1.09
CA GLY A 312 -10.12 0.35 -0.31
C GLY A 312 -10.98 1.13 -1.31
N LYS A 313 -12.09 1.75 -0.87
CA LYS A 313 -12.90 2.63 -1.75
C LYS A 313 -12.17 3.92 -2.15
N TRP A 314 -11.24 4.40 -1.34
CA TRP A 314 -10.36 5.51 -1.71
C TRP A 314 -9.26 5.07 -2.65
N VAL A 315 -8.74 3.86 -2.44
CA VAL A 315 -7.77 3.24 -3.35
C VAL A 315 -8.40 2.96 -4.71
N ASP A 316 -9.67 2.55 -4.76
CA ASP A 316 -10.42 2.37 -6.02
C ASP A 316 -10.51 3.67 -6.83
N LEU A 317 -10.72 4.81 -6.18
CA LEU A 317 -10.65 6.12 -6.85
C LEU A 317 -9.24 6.49 -7.29
N GLU A 318 -8.21 6.14 -6.51
CA GLU A 318 -6.82 6.30 -6.92
C GLU A 318 -6.54 5.50 -8.19
N MET A 319 -6.99 4.25 -8.25
CA MET A 319 -6.84 3.41 -9.44
C MET A 319 -7.50 4.02 -10.67
N LEU A 320 -8.71 4.57 -10.54
CA LEU A 320 -9.37 5.30 -11.63
C LEU A 320 -8.57 6.53 -12.06
N VAL A 321 -8.06 7.33 -11.12
CA VAL A 321 -7.30 8.56 -11.45
C VAL A 321 -5.99 8.24 -12.16
N VAL A 322 -5.32 7.16 -11.77
CA VAL A 322 -3.92 6.91 -12.12
C VAL A 322 -3.76 6.00 -13.33
N ALA A 323 -4.58 4.93 -13.47
CA ALA A 323 -4.21 3.82 -14.35
C ALA A 323 -5.37 3.13 -15.11
N ASP A 324 -6.57 3.69 -15.21
CA ASP A 324 -7.76 2.98 -15.73
C ASP A 324 -8.01 1.62 -15.05
N ALA A 325 -7.55 1.50 -13.84
CA ALA A 325 -7.54 0.31 -13.01
C ALA A 325 -8.65 0.36 -11.96
N ARG A 326 -8.81 -0.69 -11.16
CA ARG A 326 -9.89 -0.74 -10.17
C ARG A 326 -9.66 -1.76 -9.06
N GLU A 327 -10.18 -1.44 -7.91
CA GLU A 327 -10.45 -2.45 -6.89
C GLU A 327 -11.76 -3.20 -7.21
N ARG A 328 -11.86 -4.44 -6.78
CA ARG A 328 -12.96 -5.31 -7.19
C ARG A 328 -13.71 -5.92 -6.01
N THR A 329 -14.99 -6.23 -6.24
CA THR A 329 -15.81 -7.00 -5.33
C THR A 329 -15.47 -8.50 -5.41
N ALA A 330 -15.97 -9.28 -4.46
CA ALA A 330 -15.81 -10.75 -4.47
C ALA A 330 -16.39 -11.40 -5.75
N SER A 331 -17.53 -10.88 -6.22
CA SER A 331 -18.18 -11.38 -7.44
C SER A 331 -17.37 -11.06 -8.71
N GLU A 332 -16.71 -9.91 -8.76
CA GLU A 332 -15.83 -9.51 -9.86
C GLU A 332 -14.55 -10.35 -9.89
N TYR A 333 -13.89 -10.59 -8.75
CA TYR A 333 -12.75 -11.52 -8.69
C TYR A 333 -13.15 -12.94 -9.11
N SER A 334 -14.33 -13.44 -8.69
CA SER A 334 -14.83 -14.75 -9.11
C SER A 334 -14.99 -14.84 -10.63
N ARG A 335 -15.46 -13.76 -11.26
CA ARG A 335 -15.59 -13.68 -12.73
C ARG A 335 -14.23 -13.71 -13.43
N LEU A 336 -13.26 -12.89 -12.98
CA LEU A 336 -11.92 -12.87 -13.56
C LEU A 336 -11.23 -14.23 -13.47
N LEU A 337 -11.27 -14.87 -12.30
CA LEU A 337 -10.69 -16.19 -12.07
C LEU A 337 -11.34 -17.23 -12.97
N SER A 338 -12.68 -17.24 -13.09
CA SER A 338 -13.41 -18.17 -13.97
C SER A 338 -13.02 -17.99 -15.44
N GLN A 339 -12.87 -16.76 -15.92
CA GLN A 339 -12.44 -16.46 -17.30
C GLN A 339 -11.00 -16.92 -17.60
N ALA A 340 -10.19 -17.12 -16.56
CA ALA A 340 -8.83 -17.61 -16.65
C ALA A 340 -8.69 -19.09 -16.25
N ALA A 341 -9.78 -19.85 -16.21
CA ALA A 341 -9.81 -21.27 -15.80
C ALA A 341 -9.25 -21.52 -14.39
N PHE A 342 -9.55 -20.61 -13.46
CA PHE A 342 -9.43 -20.83 -12.03
C PHE A 342 -10.83 -20.85 -11.40
N ARG A 343 -11.02 -21.69 -10.39
CA ARG A 343 -12.20 -21.66 -9.54
C ARG A 343 -11.89 -20.87 -8.28
N LEU A 344 -12.68 -19.87 -7.93
CA LEU A 344 -12.63 -19.24 -6.62
C LEU A 344 -13.06 -20.23 -5.54
N ASP A 345 -12.21 -20.48 -4.55
CA ASP A 345 -12.52 -21.39 -3.44
C ASP A 345 -12.98 -20.60 -2.20
N ARG A 346 -12.26 -19.58 -1.80
CA ARG A 346 -12.59 -18.75 -0.62
C ARG A 346 -11.86 -17.40 -0.64
N ILE A 347 -12.35 -16.48 0.19
CA ILE A 347 -11.70 -15.21 0.47
C ILE A 347 -11.36 -15.18 1.96
N VAL A 348 -10.06 -15.10 2.27
CA VAL A 348 -9.53 -15.06 3.63
C VAL A 348 -9.30 -13.61 4.02
N SER A 349 -10.09 -13.10 4.96
CA SER A 349 -9.92 -11.75 5.50
C SER A 349 -8.69 -11.68 6.41
N THR A 350 -7.87 -10.65 6.25
CA THR A 350 -6.77 -10.35 7.18
C THR A 350 -7.21 -9.39 8.28
N VAL A 351 -6.27 -9.00 9.13
CA VAL A 351 -6.50 -7.97 10.17
C VAL A 351 -6.60 -6.57 9.57
N GLY A 352 -6.03 -6.37 8.37
CA GLY A 352 -6.10 -5.13 7.60
C GLY A 352 -7.23 -5.11 6.58
N PRO A 353 -7.25 -4.12 5.70
CA PRO A 353 -8.24 -4.00 4.64
C PRO A 353 -8.00 -4.98 3.46
N ILE A 354 -6.84 -5.62 3.42
CA ILE A 354 -6.46 -6.56 2.37
C ILE A 354 -6.99 -7.96 2.70
N SER A 355 -7.38 -8.70 1.67
CA SER A 355 -7.81 -10.09 1.74
C SER A 355 -6.95 -10.96 0.84
N ILE A 356 -6.94 -12.28 1.11
CA ILE A 356 -6.34 -13.28 0.23
C ILE A 356 -7.49 -13.97 -0.50
N ILE A 357 -7.54 -13.81 -1.81
CA ILE A 357 -8.51 -14.46 -2.70
C ILE A 357 -7.84 -15.73 -3.19
N GLU A 358 -8.31 -16.88 -2.68
CA GLU A 358 -7.77 -18.19 -3.01
C GLU A 358 -8.60 -18.86 -4.09
N GLY A 359 -7.93 -19.33 -5.12
CA GLY A 359 -8.53 -20.13 -6.19
C GLY A 359 -7.69 -21.34 -6.56
N THR A 360 -8.31 -22.29 -7.26
CA THR A 360 -7.69 -23.52 -7.77
C THR A 360 -7.65 -23.52 -9.28
N ALA A 361 -6.50 -23.87 -9.86
CA ALA A 361 -6.34 -24.12 -11.30
C ALA A 361 -7.16 -25.35 -11.73
N LEU A 362 -8.05 -25.18 -12.73
CA LEU A 362 -8.93 -26.21 -13.27
C LEU A 362 -8.23 -27.10 -14.31
#